data_a2ca42013237219069b113536a9762b7
#
_entry.id   a2ca42013237219069b113536a9762b7
#
_cell.length_a   1.000
_cell.length_b   1.000
_cell.length_c   1.000
_cell.angle_alpha   90.00
_cell.angle_beta   90.00
_cell.angle_gamma   90.00
#
_symmetry.space_group_name_H-M   'P 1'
#
loop_
_entity.id
_entity.type
_entity.pdbx_description
1 polymer ?
#
loop_
_entity_poly.entity_id
_entity_poly.type
_entity_poly.pdbx_seq_one_letter_code
_entity_poly.pdbx_strand_id
1 'polypeptide(L)'
;FPATEYFSNNAHRCYFFTATPKHSRTTEKAGMNHTRTYGNVICQVPAPTLVRAGHILPPKVEVYKSRILKKDELVADRDCEQMIGAIDNIRKDKVLICAKSTKQIVSLISRTEFVSELAHRGYSWMMITSKTGAMIDGEKVTREEFFDTLNKWGRDYSKRFVVLHHSILSEGINVNGLEAV
;
A
#
# COMPACT_ATOMS: atom_id res chain seq x y z
N PHE A 1 17.24 -4.60 -14.39
CA PHE A 1 17.13 -5.43 -15.58
C PHE A 1 18.48 -6.04 -16.02
N PRO A 2 19.59 -5.30 -16.17
CA PRO A 2 20.87 -5.90 -16.60
C PRO A 2 21.32 -7.06 -15.70
N ALA A 3 21.16 -6.94 -14.38
CA ALA A 3 21.49 -8.02 -13.45
C ALA A 3 20.59 -9.26 -13.67
N THR A 4 19.28 -9.06 -13.86
CA THR A 4 18.33 -10.16 -14.13
C THR A 4 18.70 -10.87 -15.44
N GLU A 5 19.01 -10.11 -16.48
CA GLU A 5 19.43 -10.65 -17.77
C GLU A 5 20.75 -11.43 -17.66
N TYR A 6 21.72 -10.88 -16.95
CA TYR A 6 23.00 -11.57 -16.70
C TYR A 6 22.80 -12.92 -16.00
N PHE A 7 22.03 -12.94 -14.89
CA PHE A 7 21.77 -14.18 -14.17
C PHE A 7 20.95 -15.17 -14.98
N SER A 8 19.95 -14.71 -15.72
CA SER A 8 19.13 -15.58 -16.58
C SER A 8 19.96 -16.25 -17.67
N ASN A 9 20.91 -15.54 -18.28
CA ASN A 9 21.76 -16.05 -19.35
C ASN A 9 22.89 -16.95 -18.86
N ASN A 10 23.30 -16.83 -17.59
CA ASN A 10 24.42 -17.58 -17.02
C ASN A 10 24.02 -18.70 -16.05
N ALA A 11 22.73 -18.79 -15.68
CA ALA A 11 22.22 -19.87 -14.86
C ALA A 11 21.71 -21.04 -15.71
N HIS A 12 21.90 -22.26 -15.21
CA HIS A 12 21.38 -23.45 -15.89
C HIS A 12 19.85 -23.43 -16.00
N ARG A 13 19.16 -22.92 -14.97
CA ARG A 13 17.70 -22.72 -14.93
C ARG A 13 17.37 -21.51 -14.07
N CYS A 14 16.42 -20.70 -14.55
CA CYS A 14 15.85 -19.57 -13.80
C CYS A 14 14.34 -19.70 -13.74
N TYR A 15 13.76 -19.44 -12.58
CA TYR A 15 12.31 -19.36 -12.37
C TYR A 15 11.98 -18.00 -11.76
N PHE A 16 10.99 -17.32 -12.34
CA PHE A 16 10.54 -16.01 -11.88
C PHE A 16 9.10 -16.12 -11.36
N PHE A 17 8.90 -15.67 -10.14
CA PHE A 17 7.59 -15.70 -9.49
C PHE A 17 7.13 -14.27 -9.21
N THR A 18 5.91 -13.95 -9.55
CA THR A 18 5.30 -12.65 -9.26
C THR A 18 3.78 -12.74 -9.28
N ALA A 19 3.12 -11.95 -8.44
CA ALA A 19 1.69 -11.72 -8.51
C ALA A 19 1.32 -10.55 -9.44
N THR A 20 2.30 -9.69 -9.75
CA THR A 20 2.11 -8.43 -10.49
C THR A 20 3.13 -8.32 -11.62
N PRO A 21 2.98 -9.09 -12.72
CA PRO A 21 3.93 -9.04 -13.83
C PRO A 21 3.92 -7.65 -14.46
N LYS A 22 5.09 -6.99 -14.47
CA LYS A 22 5.27 -5.69 -15.13
C LYS A 22 5.69 -5.91 -16.58
N HIS A 23 4.85 -5.48 -17.50
CA HIS A 23 5.13 -5.53 -18.93
C HIS A 23 5.68 -4.20 -19.42
N SER A 24 6.65 -4.25 -20.34
CA SER A 24 7.16 -3.06 -21.02
C SER A 24 6.58 -2.99 -22.44
N ARG A 25 6.31 -1.76 -22.90
CA ARG A 25 5.90 -1.49 -24.29
C ARG A 25 7.09 -1.18 -25.19
N THR A 26 8.28 -1.00 -24.64
CA THR A 26 9.49 -0.65 -25.38
C THR A 26 10.54 -1.72 -25.21
N THR A 27 11.30 -1.99 -26.28
CA THR A 27 12.41 -2.95 -26.28
C THR A 27 13.57 -2.53 -25.38
N GLU A 28 13.73 -1.24 -25.10
CA GLU A 28 14.77 -0.66 -24.26
C GLU A 28 14.50 -0.84 -22.76
N LYS A 29 13.23 -0.98 -22.38
CA LYS A 29 12.80 -1.23 -20.99
C LYS A 29 12.21 -2.62 -20.91
N ALA A 30 13.01 -3.60 -20.62
CA ALA A 30 12.53 -4.96 -20.53
C ALA A 30 11.58 -5.19 -19.36
N GLY A 31 10.35 -5.52 -19.68
CA GLY A 31 9.37 -6.06 -18.76
C GLY A 31 9.39 -7.59 -18.75
N MET A 32 8.55 -8.20 -17.93
CA MET A 32 8.44 -9.65 -17.83
C MET A 32 7.86 -10.31 -19.09
N ASN A 33 7.36 -9.54 -20.05
CA ASN A 33 6.99 -9.97 -21.39
C ASN A 33 8.20 -10.16 -22.33
N HIS A 34 9.42 -9.90 -21.87
CA HIS A 34 10.64 -10.15 -22.63
C HIS A 34 11.07 -11.61 -22.48
N THR A 35 10.57 -12.46 -23.36
CA THR A 35 10.71 -13.93 -23.28
C THR A 35 12.15 -14.43 -23.34
N ARG A 36 13.07 -13.69 -23.96
CA ARG A 36 14.49 -14.04 -23.99
C ARG A 36 15.13 -14.00 -22.60
N THR A 37 14.66 -13.12 -21.71
CA THR A 37 15.17 -13.00 -20.33
C THR A 37 14.35 -13.81 -19.34
N TYR A 38 13.01 -13.77 -19.47
CA TYR A 38 12.11 -14.35 -18.49
C TYR A 38 11.51 -15.71 -18.89
N GLY A 39 11.71 -16.10 -20.15
CA GLY A 39 11.08 -17.31 -20.69
C GLY A 39 9.58 -17.13 -20.92
N ASN A 40 8.90 -18.25 -21.14
CA ASN A 40 7.45 -18.28 -21.27
C ASN A 40 6.78 -18.44 -19.92
N VAL A 41 5.56 -17.96 -19.79
CA VAL A 41 4.73 -18.22 -18.60
C VAL A 41 4.42 -19.72 -18.54
N ILE A 42 4.90 -20.37 -17.50
CA ILE A 42 4.71 -21.83 -17.29
C ILE A 42 3.53 -22.15 -16.40
N CYS A 43 3.13 -21.22 -15.52
CA CYS A 43 1.97 -21.37 -14.65
C CYS A 43 1.37 -19.99 -14.36
N GLN A 44 0.05 -19.92 -14.38
CA GLN A 44 -0.71 -18.75 -13.96
C GLN A 44 -1.93 -19.21 -13.18
N VAL A 45 -2.06 -18.72 -11.93
CA VAL A 45 -3.23 -18.99 -11.09
C VAL A 45 -4.05 -17.72 -10.94
N PRO A 46 -5.20 -17.60 -11.61
CA PRO A 46 -6.05 -16.41 -11.52
C PRO A 46 -6.62 -16.23 -10.10
N ALA A 47 -6.73 -14.96 -9.63
CA ALA A 47 -7.32 -14.65 -8.33
C ALA A 47 -8.73 -15.27 -8.11
N PRO A 48 -9.66 -15.29 -9.09
CA PRO A 48 -10.96 -15.95 -8.92
C PRO A 48 -10.86 -17.44 -8.59
N THR A 49 -9.83 -18.12 -9.09
CA THR A 49 -9.58 -19.53 -8.77
C THR A 49 -9.16 -19.69 -7.32
N LEU A 50 -8.29 -18.82 -6.81
CA LEU A 50 -7.85 -18.81 -5.42
C LEU A 50 -9.00 -18.47 -4.46
N VAL A 51 -9.87 -17.53 -4.83
CA VAL A 51 -11.09 -17.21 -4.07
C VAL A 51 -12.01 -18.41 -3.97
N ARG A 52 -12.30 -19.08 -5.10
CA ARG A 52 -13.15 -20.27 -5.11
C ARG A 52 -12.58 -21.44 -4.29
N ALA A 53 -11.26 -21.55 -4.27
CA ALA A 53 -10.56 -22.56 -3.47
C ALA A 53 -10.43 -22.18 -1.98
N GLY A 54 -10.88 -21.00 -1.57
CA GLY A 54 -10.79 -20.52 -0.18
C GLY A 54 -9.39 -20.09 0.27
N HIS A 55 -8.46 -19.94 -0.66
CA HIS A 55 -7.09 -19.50 -0.33
C HIS A 55 -6.95 -18.00 -0.09
N ILE A 56 -7.81 -17.20 -0.72
CA ILE A 56 -7.91 -15.76 -0.51
C ILE A 56 -9.37 -15.33 -0.39
N LEU A 57 -9.62 -14.26 0.35
CA LEU A 57 -10.95 -13.68 0.46
C LEU A 57 -11.30 -12.86 -0.79
N PRO A 58 -12.58 -12.83 -1.21
CA PRO A 58 -13.01 -11.95 -2.29
C PRO A 58 -12.87 -10.48 -1.83
N PRO A 59 -12.19 -9.62 -2.59
CA PRO A 59 -12.12 -8.20 -2.26
C PRO A 59 -13.50 -7.55 -2.44
N LYS A 60 -13.92 -6.74 -1.47
CA LYS A 60 -15.03 -5.80 -1.63
C LYS A 60 -14.44 -4.47 -2.07
N VAL A 61 -14.77 -4.04 -3.29
CA VAL A 61 -14.28 -2.77 -3.84
C VAL A 61 -15.39 -1.73 -3.79
N GLU A 62 -15.12 -0.59 -3.16
CA GLU A 62 -15.99 0.56 -3.14
C GLU A 62 -15.29 1.74 -3.83
N VAL A 63 -16.00 2.44 -4.70
CA VAL A 63 -15.45 3.56 -5.47
C VAL A 63 -16.09 4.85 -5.01
N TYR A 64 -15.28 5.75 -4.46
CA TYR A 64 -15.70 7.07 -4.05
C TYR A 64 -15.28 8.11 -5.09
N LYS A 65 -16.24 8.89 -5.57
CA LYS A 65 -15.93 10.01 -6.47
C LYS A 65 -15.38 11.18 -5.67
N SER A 66 -14.22 11.68 -6.09
CA SER A 66 -13.68 12.91 -5.52
C SER A 66 -14.54 14.09 -5.89
N ARG A 67 -14.97 14.87 -4.90
CA ARG A 67 -15.70 16.11 -5.14
C ARG A 67 -14.80 17.20 -5.71
N ILE A 68 -15.40 18.13 -6.41
CA ILE A 68 -14.69 19.32 -6.90
C ILE A 68 -14.26 20.19 -5.72
N LEU A 69 -13.07 20.79 -5.82
CA LEU A 69 -12.59 21.77 -4.83
C LEU A 69 -13.52 22.96 -4.73
N LYS A 70 -13.84 23.40 -3.53
CA LYS A 70 -14.51 24.67 -3.28
C LYS A 70 -13.55 25.83 -3.56
N LYS A 71 -14.09 27.01 -3.79
CA LYS A 71 -13.27 28.23 -3.93
C LYS A 71 -12.41 28.42 -2.67
N ASP A 72 -11.13 28.68 -2.86
CA ASP A 72 -10.13 28.91 -1.80
C ASP A 72 -9.83 27.70 -0.88
N GLU A 73 -10.34 26.52 -1.21
CA GLU A 73 -10.06 25.28 -0.48
C GLU A 73 -8.75 24.64 -0.92
N LEU A 74 -7.95 24.14 0.04
CA LEU A 74 -6.76 23.37 -0.26
C LEU A 74 -7.12 21.91 -0.61
N VAL A 75 -6.32 21.31 -1.50
CA VAL A 75 -6.47 19.87 -1.85
C VAL A 75 -6.38 19.00 -0.60
N ALA A 76 -5.53 19.37 0.37
CA ALA A 76 -5.36 18.61 1.60
C ALA A 76 -6.63 18.59 2.46
N ASP A 77 -7.39 19.70 2.52
CA ASP A 77 -8.63 19.78 3.31
C ASP A 77 -9.71 18.87 2.71
N ARG A 78 -9.87 18.92 1.38
CA ARG A 78 -10.76 17.99 0.67
C ARG A 78 -10.35 16.54 0.87
N ASP A 79 -9.06 16.23 0.73
CA ASP A 79 -8.55 14.87 0.88
C ASP A 79 -8.76 14.37 2.32
N CYS A 80 -8.59 15.25 3.34
CA CYS A 80 -8.89 14.95 4.73
C CYS A 80 -10.37 14.59 4.92
N GLU A 81 -11.28 15.46 4.50
CA GLU A 81 -12.73 15.25 4.59
C GLU A 81 -13.14 13.92 3.94
N GLN A 82 -12.63 13.64 2.75
CA GLN A 82 -12.97 12.42 2.01
C GLN A 82 -12.39 11.15 2.62
N MET A 83 -11.15 11.19 3.11
CA MET A 83 -10.51 10.04 3.76
C MET A 83 -11.18 9.72 5.08
N ILE A 84 -11.49 10.71 5.90
CA ILE A 84 -12.24 10.52 7.16
C ILE A 84 -13.64 9.97 6.87
N GLY A 85 -14.34 10.53 5.89
CA GLY A 85 -15.66 10.02 5.47
C GLY A 85 -15.59 8.57 4.98
N ALA A 86 -14.54 8.19 4.26
CA ALA A 86 -14.34 6.79 3.84
C ALA A 86 -14.09 5.87 5.05
N ILE A 87 -13.24 6.28 6.00
CA ILE A 87 -12.98 5.53 7.24
C ILE A 87 -14.28 5.30 8.02
N ASP A 88 -15.11 6.35 8.17
CA ASP A 88 -16.39 6.25 8.85
C ASP A 88 -17.38 5.31 8.16
N ASN A 89 -17.34 5.25 6.82
CA ASN A 89 -18.21 4.37 6.03
C ASN A 89 -17.79 2.90 6.11
N ILE A 90 -16.48 2.63 5.99
CA ILE A 90 -15.98 1.24 5.99
C ILE A 90 -16.00 0.61 7.39
N ARG A 91 -15.93 1.39 8.45
CA ARG A 91 -15.97 0.95 9.87
C ARG A 91 -15.03 -0.21 10.16
N LYS A 92 -13.78 -0.09 9.72
CA LYS A 92 -12.73 -1.08 9.94
C LYS A 92 -11.67 -0.55 10.89
N ASP A 93 -11.14 -1.41 11.72
CA ASP A 93 -10.20 -1.03 12.77
C ASP A 93 -8.75 -0.92 12.27
N LYS A 94 -8.41 -1.58 11.17
CA LYS A 94 -7.06 -1.64 10.62
C LYS A 94 -7.07 -1.25 9.15
N VAL A 95 -6.68 0.00 8.88
CA VAL A 95 -6.80 0.64 7.58
C VAL A 95 -5.43 1.01 7.02
N LEU A 96 -5.20 0.70 5.76
CA LEU A 96 -4.01 1.10 5.01
C LEU A 96 -4.40 2.15 3.97
N ILE A 97 -3.72 3.28 3.96
CA ILE A 97 -3.90 4.36 2.99
C ILE A 97 -2.68 4.45 2.09
N CYS A 98 -2.85 4.10 0.81
CA CYS A 98 -1.83 4.27 -0.21
C CYS A 98 -1.96 5.67 -0.83
N ALA A 99 -1.10 6.58 -0.40
CA ALA A 99 -1.10 7.95 -0.90
C ALA A 99 -0.42 8.08 -2.28
N LYS A 100 -0.86 9.05 -3.06
CA LYS A 100 -0.29 9.38 -4.37
C LYS A 100 1.16 9.86 -4.29
N SER A 101 1.54 10.49 -3.17
CA SER A 101 2.89 11.03 -2.96
C SER A 101 3.19 11.26 -1.48
N THR A 102 4.48 11.32 -1.15
CA THR A 102 4.94 11.75 0.18
C THR A 102 4.42 13.15 0.55
N LYS A 103 4.35 14.08 -0.43
CA LYS A 103 3.83 15.43 -0.21
C LYS A 103 2.36 15.39 0.25
N GLN A 104 1.54 14.52 -0.31
CA GLN A 104 0.15 14.35 0.12
C GLN A 104 0.06 13.90 1.58
N ILE A 105 0.84 12.90 1.99
CA ILE A 105 0.88 12.42 3.38
C ILE A 105 1.29 13.56 4.32
N VAL A 106 2.40 14.24 4.02
CA VAL A 106 2.89 15.34 4.85
C VAL A 106 1.87 16.46 4.94
N SER A 107 1.23 16.85 3.82
CA SER A 107 0.21 17.90 3.85
C SER A 107 -1.03 17.49 4.66
N LEU A 108 -1.45 16.24 4.55
CA LEU A 108 -2.59 15.70 5.31
C LEU A 108 -2.32 15.76 6.82
N ILE A 109 -1.13 15.31 7.25
CA ILE A 109 -0.77 15.25 8.68
C ILE A 109 -0.50 16.65 9.26
N SER A 110 0.19 17.53 8.50
CA SER A 110 0.71 18.79 9.07
C SER A 110 -0.15 20.04 8.81
N ARG A 111 -1.15 19.94 7.94
CA ARG A 111 -1.95 21.10 7.52
C ARG A 111 -3.45 20.94 7.66
N THR A 112 -3.90 19.77 8.10
CA THR A 112 -5.32 19.47 8.27
C THR A 112 -5.58 18.85 9.63
N GLU A 113 -6.85 18.71 9.99
CA GLU A 113 -7.30 18.06 11.23
C GLU A 113 -7.28 16.53 11.14
N PHE A 114 -6.63 15.93 10.13
CA PHE A 114 -6.67 14.48 9.90
C PHE A 114 -6.25 13.67 11.12
N VAL A 115 -5.16 14.06 11.77
CA VAL A 115 -4.63 13.36 12.95
C VAL A 115 -5.56 13.50 14.15
N SER A 116 -6.08 14.69 14.42
CA SER A 116 -7.07 14.92 15.49
C SER A 116 -8.38 14.18 15.23
N GLU A 117 -8.84 14.14 13.99
CA GLU A 117 -10.02 13.38 13.59
C GLU A 117 -9.84 11.86 13.77
N LEU A 118 -8.65 11.33 13.50
CA LEU A 118 -8.32 9.93 13.80
C LEU A 118 -8.32 9.67 15.31
N ALA A 119 -7.70 10.55 16.09
CA ALA A 119 -7.64 10.43 17.54
C ALA A 119 -9.05 10.45 18.19
N HIS A 120 -9.94 11.34 17.75
CA HIS A 120 -11.34 11.40 18.21
C HIS A 120 -12.10 10.09 17.95
N ARG A 121 -11.72 9.33 16.91
CA ARG A 121 -12.27 8.02 16.55
C ARG A 121 -11.56 6.86 17.21
N GLY A 122 -10.57 7.13 18.06
CA GLY A 122 -9.78 6.12 18.77
C GLY A 122 -8.77 5.38 17.88
N TYR A 123 -8.37 5.96 16.75
CA TYR A 123 -7.29 5.41 15.94
C TYR A 123 -5.94 5.99 16.32
N SER A 124 -4.95 5.11 16.44
CA SER A 124 -3.54 5.49 16.30
C SER A 124 -3.18 5.60 14.82
N TRP A 125 -2.12 6.31 14.51
CA TRP A 125 -1.67 6.42 13.14
C TRP A 125 -0.18 6.13 12.97
N MET A 126 0.16 5.63 11.81
CA MET A 126 1.53 5.33 11.41
C MET A 126 1.77 5.87 10.01
N MET A 127 2.98 6.33 9.73
CA MET A 127 3.36 6.63 8.35
C MET A 127 4.75 6.11 8.04
N ILE A 128 4.98 5.71 6.78
CA ILE A 128 6.30 5.36 6.28
C ILE A 128 6.47 5.81 4.84
N THR A 129 7.55 6.55 4.59
CA THR A 129 7.94 6.97 3.24
C THR A 129 9.45 6.89 3.06
N SER A 130 9.92 6.79 1.82
CA SER A 130 11.36 6.76 1.52
C SER A 130 12.05 8.10 1.82
N LYS A 131 11.31 9.22 1.85
CA LYS A 131 11.89 10.56 2.01
C LYS A 131 11.86 11.05 3.46
N THR A 132 10.80 10.78 4.20
CA THR A 132 10.61 11.27 5.57
C THR A 132 10.89 10.23 6.64
N GLY A 133 11.12 8.97 6.24
CA GLY A 133 11.31 7.87 7.18
C GLY A 133 9.98 7.34 7.71
N ALA A 134 10.01 6.85 8.94
CA ALA A 134 8.86 6.26 9.64
C ALA A 134 8.48 7.09 10.87
N MET A 135 7.18 7.16 11.15
CA MET A 135 6.61 7.81 12.34
C MET A 135 5.43 7.00 12.88
N ILE A 136 5.25 7.05 14.19
CA ILE A 136 4.12 6.44 14.92
C ILE A 136 3.57 7.50 15.89
N ASP A 137 2.29 7.83 15.77
CA ASP A 137 1.59 8.82 16.60
C ASP A 137 2.38 10.15 16.81
N GLY A 138 3.11 10.59 15.76
CA GLY A 138 3.89 11.83 15.77
C GLY A 138 5.37 11.67 16.12
N GLU A 139 5.79 10.54 16.65
CA GLU A 139 7.18 10.27 17.00
C GLU A 139 7.94 9.59 15.85
N LYS A 140 9.16 10.05 15.59
CA LYS A 140 10.06 9.41 14.63
C LYS A 140 10.59 8.10 15.20
N VAL A 141 10.51 7.05 14.41
CA VAL A 141 11.01 5.71 14.76
C VAL A 141 11.93 5.17 13.67
N THR A 142 12.69 4.15 14.01
CA THR A 142 13.45 3.40 13.00
C THR A 142 12.50 2.58 12.11
N ARG A 143 13.01 2.14 10.97
CA ARG A 143 12.24 1.27 10.08
C ARG A 143 11.91 -0.08 10.73
N GLU A 144 12.83 -0.60 11.51
CA GLU A 144 12.67 -1.85 12.26
C GLU A 144 11.56 -1.72 13.31
N GLU A 145 11.63 -0.72 14.17
CA GLU A 145 10.60 -0.41 15.17
C GLU A 145 9.21 -0.20 14.53
N PHE A 146 9.17 0.45 13.36
CA PHE A 146 7.91 0.62 12.63
C PHE A 146 7.28 -0.73 12.25
N PHE A 147 8.07 -1.64 11.66
CA PHE A 147 7.53 -2.94 11.25
C PHE A 147 7.22 -3.85 12.44
N ASP A 148 8.00 -3.80 13.50
CA ASP A 148 7.72 -4.55 14.73
C ASP A 148 6.41 -4.08 15.36
N THR A 149 6.22 -2.76 15.45
CA THR A 149 4.98 -2.17 15.97
C THR A 149 3.79 -2.49 15.06
N LEU A 150 3.95 -2.39 13.75
CA LEU A 150 2.91 -2.73 12.78
C LEU A 150 2.48 -4.20 12.93
N ASN A 151 3.43 -5.12 13.07
CA ASN A 151 3.15 -6.53 13.29
C ASN A 151 2.45 -6.79 14.64
N LYS A 152 2.89 -6.11 15.71
CA LYS A 152 2.29 -6.19 17.04
C LYS A 152 0.84 -5.69 17.01
N TRP A 153 0.61 -4.49 16.48
CA TRP A 153 -0.73 -3.90 16.36
C TRP A 153 -1.63 -4.69 15.43
N GLY A 154 -1.06 -5.25 14.36
CA GLY A 154 -1.81 -6.10 13.43
C GLY A 154 -2.40 -7.35 14.08
N ARG A 155 -1.72 -7.92 15.08
CA ARG A 155 -2.18 -9.10 15.84
C ARG A 155 -3.09 -8.76 17.02
N ASP A 156 -3.10 -7.52 17.45
CA ASP A 156 -3.93 -7.04 18.55
C ASP A 156 -5.34 -6.70 18.06
N TYR A 157 -6.34 -7.49 18.44
CA TYR A 157 -7.73 -7.30 18.04
C TYR A 157 -8.38 -6.05 18.64
N SER A 158 -7.82 -5.49 19.72
CA SER A 158 -8.32 -4.28 20.35
C SER A 158 -7.75 -2.99 19.76
N LYS A 159 -6.67 -3.11 18.96
CA LYS A 159 -5.95 -1.95 18.42
C LYS A 159 -6.57 -1.48 17.11
N ARG A 160 -6.92 -0.19 17.10
CA ARG A 160 -7.38 0.53 15.90
C ARG A 160 -6.25 1.40 15.38
N PHE A 161 -5.94 1.29 14.09
CA PHE A 161 -4.88 2.10 13.50
C PHE A 161 -5.06 2.35 12.00
N VAL A 162 -4.49 3.48 11.56
CA VAL A 162 -4.38 3.85 10.15
C VAL A 162 -2.90 3.93 9.78
N VAL A 163 -2.52 3.26 8.70
CA VAL A 163 -1.16 3.34 8.14
C VAL A 163 -1.19 4.13 6.84
N LEU A 164 -0.39 5.20 6.78
CA LEU A 164 -0.20 5.97 5.54
C LEU A 164 1.15 5.60 4.92
N HIS A 165 1.15 5.29 3.65
CA HIS A 165 2.37 5.03 2.92
C HIS A 165 2.34 5.56 1.48
N HIS A 166 3.54 5.70 0.90
CA HIS A 166 3.70 5.92 -0.52
C HIS A 166 4.72 4.90 -1.05
N SER A 167 4.26 3.96 -1.84
CA SER A 167 5.01 2.87 -2.52
C SER A 167 5.70 1.81 -1.63
N ILE A 168 6.13 2.12 -0.40
CA ILE A 168 6.94 1.20 0.42
C ILE A 168 6.19 -0.09 0.80
N LEU A 169 4.89 0.01 1.10
CA LEU A 169 4.05 -1.14 1.48
C LEU A 169 3.25 -1.72 0.31
N SER A 170 3.57 -1.32 -0.91
CA SER A 170 2.79 -1.74 -2.09
C SER A 170 3.03 -3.18 -2.49
N GLU A 171 4.22 -3.70 -2.23
CA GLU A 171 4.61 -5.06 -2.64
C GLU A 171 5.53 -5.70 -1.58
N GLY A 172 5.38 -7.00 -1.37
CA GLY A 172 6.30 -7.82 -0.57
C GLY A 172 6.19 -7.65 0.95
N ILE A 173 5.21 -6.94 1.47
CA ILE A 173 4.99 -6.76 2.90
C ILE A 173 3.62 -7.31 3.29
N ASN A 174 3.63 -8.24 4.23
CA ASN A 174 2.41 -8.75 4.84
C ASN A 174 2.06 -7.89 6.06
N VAL A 175 0.90 -7.24 6.03
CA VAL A 175 0.35 -6.52 7.19
C VAL A 175 -0.68 -7.42 7.85
N ASN A 176 -0.34 -7.97 9.01
CA ASN A 176 -1.24 -8.85 9.75
C ASN A 176 -2.52 -8.10 10.14
N GLY A 177 -3.66 -8.77 9.98
CA GLY A 177 -4.95 -8.25 10.42
C GLY A 177 -5.46 -7.02 9.66
N LEU A 178 -4.84 -6.64 8.53
CA LEU A 178 -5.33 -5.55 7.68
C LEU A 178 -6.76 -5.86 7.19
N GLU A 179 -7.66 -4.88 7.32
CA GLU A 179 -9.08 -5.06 7.02
C GLU A 179 -9.56 -4.20 5.84
N ALA A 180 -8.88 -3.07 5.57
CA ALA A 180 -9.21 -2.18 4.46
C ALA A 180 -7.96 -1.49 3.87
N VAL A 181 -8.01 -1.22 2.56
CA VAL A 181 -7.00 -0.45 1.81
C VAL A 181 -7.70 0.61 0.97
#